data_765941f4e61376fecbbbbbfce2c74925
#
_entry.id   765941f4e61376fecbbbbbfce2c74925
#
_cell.length_a   1.000
_cell.length_b   1.000
_cell.length_c   1.000
_cell.angle_alpha   90.00
_cell.angle_beta   90.00
_cell.angle_gamma   90.00
#
_symmetry.space_group_name_H-M   'P 1'
#
loop_
_entity.id
_entity.type
_entity.pdbx_description
1 polymer ?
#
loop_
_entity_poly.entity_id
_entity_poly.type
_entity_poly.pdbx_seq_one_letter_code
_entity_poly.pdbx_strand_id
1 'polypeptide(L)'
;MRLNFNTIIATQYKSQPQAIRVMTEDWVKNEIFCPNCGNFVNDFKNNSPVADFYCENCHEEYELKSKKDEMGKKIVDGAYGKMIERLNSANNPSFFFLNYDLQDYRVQNFVVIPKHFFVPEIIEKRKALSENARRAGWVGYNILLQNIPQSGKIFYVKNGN
;
A
#
# COMPACT_ATOMS: atom_id res chain seq x y z
N MET A 1 -4.36 16.93 -9.83
CA MET A 1 -3.78 16.12 -8.75
C MET A 1 -2.61 16.87 -8.13
N ARG A 2 -2.66 17.15 -6.85
CA ARG A 2 -1.53 17.73 -6.11
C ARG A 2 -0.58 16.59 -5.73
N LEU A 3 0.72 16.78 -5.85
CA LEU A 3 1.69 15.74 -5.51
C LEU A 3 2.28 15.89 -4.10
N ASN A 4 2.17 17.07 -3.49
CA ASN A 4 2.69 17.32 -2.15
C ASN A 4 1.70 16.87 -1.08
N PHE A 5 2.23 16.28 -0.01
CA PHE A 5 1.44 15.94 1.18
C PHE A 5 1.00 17.18 1.95
N ASN A 6 -0.12 17.07 2.63
CA ASN A 6 -0.54 18.04 3.62
C ASN A 6 0.20 17.78 4.94
N THR A 7 1.32 18.46 5.15
CA THR A 7 2.16 18.26 6.33
C THR A 7 1.53 18.78 7.63
N ILE A 8 0.56 19.69 7.54
CA ILE A 8 -0.09 20.30 8.70
C ILE A 8 -0.82 19.26 9.54
N ILE A 9 -1.49 18.29 8.91
CA ILE A 9 -2.25 17.23 9.61
C ILE A 9 -1.37 16.30 10.43
N ALA A 10 -0.07 16.26 10.12
CA ALA A 10 0.88 15.37 10.77
C ALA A 10 1.61 16.02 11.97
N THR A 11 1.45 17.32 12.22
CA THR A 11 2.18 18.07 13.27
C THR A 11 1.94 17.56 14.69
N GLN A 12 0.79 16.94 14.94
CA GLN A 12 0.44 16.37 16.25
C GLN A 12 1.13 15.00 16.52
N TYR A 13 1.69 14.37 15.51
CA TYR A 13 2.28 13.03 15.66
C TYR A 13 3.79 13.12 15.95
N LYS A 14 4.21 12.53 17.08
CA LYS A 14 5.63 12.46 17.46
C LYS A 14 6.38 11.37 16.69
N SER A 15 5.69 10.33 16.29
CA SER A 15 6.26 9.19 15.55
C SER A 15 6.26 9.47 14.05
N GLN A 16 7.43 9.47 13.42
CA GLN A 16 7.55 9.67 11.98
C GLN A 16 6.74 8.64 11.16
N PRO A 17 6.74 7.33 11.49
CA PRO A 17 5.89 6.37 10.78
C PRO A 17 4.39 6.71 10.85
N GLN A 18 3.89 7.19 11.99
CA GLN A 18 2.49 7.60 12.12
C GLN A 18 2.20 8.87 11.32
N ALA A 19 3.10 9.86 11.37
CA ALA A 19 2.98 11.08 10.58
C ALA A 19 2.90 10.78 9.07
N ILE A 20 3.79 9.93 8.58
CA ILE A 20 3.82 9.49 7.18
C ILE A 20 2.53 8.75 6.82
N ARG A 21 2.08 7.82 7.65
CA ARG A 21 0.85 7.09 7.42
C ARG A 21 -0.33 8.04 7.22
N VAL A 22 -0.53 8.96 8.14
CA VAL A 22 -1.62 9.94 8.08
C VAL A 22 -1.53 10.82 6.82
N MET A 23 -0.34 11.28 6.47
CA MET A 23 -0.14 12.10 5.26
C MET A 23 -0.41 11.33 3.96
N THR A 24 0.02 10.06 3.87
CA THR A 24 -0.19 9.24 2.68
C THR A 24 -1.65 8.81 2.53
N GLU A 25 -2.32 8.48 3.63
CA GLU A 25 -3.76 8.17 3.64
C GLU A 25 -4.59 9.40 3.25
N ASP A 26 -4.30 10.57 3.80
CA ASP A 26 -4.96 11.84 3.44
C ASP A 26 -4.77 12.16 1.95
N TRP A 27 -3.57 11.98 1.44
CA TRP A 27 -3.28 12.23 0.04
C TRP A 27 -4.12 11.32 -0.88
N VAL A 28 -4.17 10.02 -0.60
CA VAL A 28 -4.97 9.06 -1.38
C VAL A 28 -6.44 9.45 -1.35
N LYS A 29 -6.98 9.76 -0.18
CA LYS A 29 -8.39 10.15 0.00
C LYS A 29 -8.77 11.39 -0.80
N ASN A 30 -7.87 12.37 -0.90
CA ASN A 30 -8.16 13.65 -1.56
C ASN A 30 -7.81 13.70 -3.05
N GLU A 31 -6.88 12.87 -3.50
CA GLU A 31 -6.34 12.97 -4.87
C GLU A 31 -6.70 11.76 -5.76
N ILE A 32 -7.12 10.62 -5.17
CA ILE A 32 -7.35 9.39 -5.92
C ILE A 32 -8.85 9.08 -6.01
N PHE A 33 -9.28 8.85 -7.23
CA PHE A 33 -10.60 8.28 -7.51
C PHE A 33 -10.49 6.76 -7.64
N CYS A 34 -11.59 6.07 -7.37
CA CYS A 34 -11.68 4.63 -7.51
C CYS A 34 -11.27 4.18 -8.92
N PRO A 35 -10.22 3.39 -9.07
CA PRO A 35 -9.76 2.93 -10.40
C PRO A 35 -10.79 2.09 -11.15
N ASN A 36 -11.72 1.48 -10.42
CA ASN A 36 -12.73 0.60 -11.01
C ASN A 36 -13.94 1.35 -11.58
N CYS A 37 -14.39 2.43 -10.90
CA CYS A 37 -15.63 3.11 -11.29
C CYS A 37 -15.57 4.64 -11.34
N GLY A 38 -14.44 5.26 -10.99
CA GLY A 38 -14.23 6.69 -11.02
C GLY A 38 -14.88 7.50 -9.89
N ASN A 39 -15.52 6.86 -8.90
CA ASN A 39 -16.04 7.55 -7.72
C ASN A 39 -14.95 7.79 -6.68
N PHE A 40 -15.27 8.58 -5.65
CA PHE A 40 -14.34 8.80 -4.53
C PHE A 40 -14.06 7.50 -3.77
N VAL A 41 -12.86 7.39 -3.24
CA VAL A 41 -12.51 6.36 -2.26
C VAL A 41 -12.66 6.93 -0.86
N ASN A 42 -13.13 6.09 0.07
CA ASN A 42 -13.29 6.41 1.48
C ASN A 42 -12.31 5.60 2.31
N ASP A 43 -11.83 6.18 3.41
CA ASP A 43 -10.99 5.46 4.37
C ASP A 43 -11.83 4.59 5.31
N PHE A 44 -11.36 3.40 5.59
CA PHE A 44 -11.89 2.61 6.69
C PHE A 44 -11.51 3.24 8.03
N LYS A 45 -12.38 3.15 9.03
CA LYS A 45 -12.03 3.56 10.39
C LYS A 45 -10.80 2.78 10.87
N ASN A 46 -9.93 3.45 11.60
CA ASN A 46 -8.71 2.88 12.17
C ASN A 46 -8.94 1.47 12.74
N ASN A 47 -8.02 0.56 12.40
CA ASN A 47 -8.02 -0.86 12.79
C ASN A 47 -9.00 -1.76 12.05
N SER A 48 -9.47 -1.40 10.86
CA SER A 48 -10.10 -2.38 9.98
C SER A 48 -9.07 -3.45 9.59
N PRO A 49 -9.36 -4.75 9.80
CA PRO A 49 -8.39 -5.79 9.48
C PRO A 49 -8.30 -6.12 7.98
N VAL A 50 -9.10 -5.46 7.15
CA VAL A 50 -9.35 -5.91 5.77
C VAL A 50 -8.63 -5.05 4.74
N ALA A 51 -8.77 -3.72 4.80
CA ALA A 51 -8.18 -2.79 3.83
C ALA A 51 -8.08 -1.39 4.43
N ASP A 52 -7.39 -0.47 3.72
CA ASP A 52 -7.26 0.92 4.16
C ASP A 52 -8.36 1.81 3.54
N PHE A 53 -8.80 1.49 2.32
CA PHE A 53 -9.83 2.25 1.60
C PHE A 53 -10.88 1.34 0.96
N TYR A 54 -12.04 1.93 0.69
CA TYR A 54 -13.13 1.30 -0.04
C TYR A 54 -13.88 2.29 -0.92
N CYS A 55 -14.58 1.79 -1.92
CA CYS A 55 -15.48 2.57 -2.75
C CYS A 55 -16.93 2.21 -2.43
N GLU A 56 -17.73 3.19 -2.02
CA GLU A 56 -19.16 2.96 -1.72
C GLU A 56 -19.97 2.54 -2.94
N ASN A 57 -19.55 2.96 -4.14
CA ASN A 57 -20.31 2.69 -5.35
C ASN A 57 -20.11 1.28 -5.92
N CYS A 58 -18.86 0.80 -5.99
CA CYS A 58 -18.56 -0.51 -6.58
C CYS A 58 -18.07 -1.54 -5.57
N HIS A 59 -17.97 -1.17 -4.31
CA HIS A 59 -17.52 -2.01 -3.18
C HIS A 59 -16.10 -2.59 -3.33
N GLU A 60 -15.29 -2.03 -4.24
CA GLU A 60 -13.89 -2.39 -4.35
C GLU A 60 -13.11 -1.87 -3.15
N GLU A 61 -12.19 -2.70 -2.65
CA GLU A 61 -11.33 -2.39 -1.50
C GLU A 61 -9.87 -2.26 -1.92
N TYR A 62 -9.13 -1.40 -1.21
CA TYR A 62 -7.75 -1.07 -1.54
C TYR A 62 -6.89 -1.06 -0.28
N GLU A 63 -5.74 -1.70 -0.36
CA GLU A 63 -4.70 -1.65 0.67
C GLU A 63 -3.58 -0.72 0.21
N LEU A 64 -3.19 0.23 1.05
CA LEU A 64 -2.10 1.17 0.77
C LEU A 64 -0.77 0.68 1.33
N LYS A 65 0.22 0.58 0.46
CA LYS A 65 1.62 0.40 0.84
C LYS A 65 2.42 1.62 0.43
N SER A 66 2.93 2.35 1.42
CA SER A 66 3.77 3.53 1.17
C SER A 66 5.22 3.25 1.53
N LYS A 67 6.13 3.80 0.76
CA LYS A 67 7.58 3.63 0.94
C LYS A 67 8.32 4.92 0.59
N LYS A 68 9.29 5.29 1.43
CA LYS A 68 10.33 6.24 1.01
C LYS A 68 11.25 5.51 0.03
N ASP A 69 11.94 6.23 -0.79
CA ASP A 69 12.86 5.72 -1.80
C ASP A 69 12.16 5.00 -2.97
N GLU A 70 12.92 4.58 -3.97
CA GLU A 70 12.38 3.98 -5.18
C GLU A 70 11.57 2.71 -4.92
N MET A 71 10.55 2.51 -5.71
CA MET A 71 9.85 1.22 -5.82
C MET A 71 10.81 0.21 -6.47
N GLY A 72 11.56 -0.50 -5.65
CA GLY A 72 12.44 -1.55 -6.12
C GLY A 72 11.69 -2.76 -6.70
N LYS A 73 12.43 -3.82 -6.93
CA LYS A 73 11.89 -5.09 -7.44
C LYS A 73 10.96 -5.79 -6.43
N LYS A 74 11.10 -5.47 -5.15
CA LYS A 74 10.38 -6.11 -4.03
C LYS A 74 9.87 -5.06 -3.05
N ILE A 75 8.69 -5.32 -2.48
CA ILE A 75 8.15 -4.58 -1.35
C ILE A 75 8.05 -5.51 -0.15
N VAL A 76 8.66 -5.13 0.97
CA VAL A 76 8.53 -5.83 2.25
C VAL A 76 7.16 -5.56 2.85
N ASP A 77 6.48 -6.60 3.29
CA ASP A 77 5.16 -6.49 3.89
C ASP A 77 4.99 -7.39 5.11
N GLY A 78 3.76 -7.53 5.58
CA GLY A 78 3.33 -8.11 6.83
C GLY A 78 3.55 -9.61 7.02
N ALA A 79 2.64 -10.26 7.75
CA ALA A 79 2.71 -11.67 8.08
C ALA A 79 2.35 -12.56 6.87
N TYR A 80 3.23 -13.50 6.55
CA TYR A 80 3.08 -14.42 5.42
C TYR A 80 1.77 -15.24 5.48
N GLY A 81 1.48 -15.84 6.64
CA GLY A 81 0.27 -16.65 6.81
C GLY A 81 -1.01 -15.87 6.52
N LYS A 82 -1.11 -14.64 7.05
CA LYS A 82 -2.27 -13.77 6.79
C LYS A 82 -2.40 -13.38 5.33
N MET A 83 -1.29 -13.17 4.63
CA MET A 83 -1.32 -12.87 3.20
C MET A 83 -1.85 -14.05 2.40
N ILE A 84 -1.40 -15.27 2.68
CA ILE A 84 -1.88 -16.48 2.01
C ILE A 84 -3.37 -16.73 2.26
N GLU A 85 -3.83 -16.55 3.51
CA GLU A 85 -5.27 -16.61 3.82
C GLU A 85 -6.08 -15.61 2.99
N ARG A 86 -5.59 -14.38 2.86
CA ARG A 86 -6.22 -13.32 2.07
C ARG A 86 -6.30 -13.67 0.59
N LEU A 87 -5.23 -14.18 0.00
CA LEU A 87 -5.22 -14.60 -1.41
C LEU A 87 -6.25 -15.69 -1.71
N ASN A 88 -6.54 -16.55 -0.74
CA ASN A 88 -7.53 -17.60 -0.85
C ASN A 88 -8.95 -17.17 -0.45
N SER A 89 -9.13 -15.93 -0.01
CA SER A 89 -10.43 -15.41 0.40
C SER A 89 -11.13 -14.65 -0.74
N ALA A 90 -12.46 -14.50 -0.64
CA ALA A 90 -13.24 -13.67 -1.54
C ALA A 90 -12.96 -12.16 -1.38
N ASN A 91 -12.31 -11.75 -0.28
CA ASN A 91 -12.08 -10.36 0.09
C ASN A 91 -10.62 -9.93 -0.13
N ASN A 92 -10.01 -10.33 -1.24
CA ASN A 92 -8.69 -9.88 -1.61
C ASN A 92 -8.77 -8.44 -2.17
N PRO A 93 -8.14 -7.43 -1.54
CA PRO A 93 -8.17 -6.05 -2.01
C PRO A 93 -7.24 -5.84 -3.21
N SER A 94 -7.52 -4.82 -4.00
CA SER A 94 -6.55 -4.23 -4.91
C SER A 94 -5.52 -3.43 -4.11
N PHE A 95 -4.34 -3.16 -4.68
CA PHE A 95 -3.25 -2.49 -3.97
C PHE A 95 -2.92 -1.14 -4.56
N PHE A 96 -2.72 -0.17 -3.67
CA PHE A 96 -2.11 1.12 -3.95
C PHE A 96 -0.67 1.10 -3.45
N PHE A 97 0.29 1.26 -4.35
CA PHE A 97 1.69 1.45 -4.00
C PHE A 97 2.08 2.89 -4.22
N LEU A 98 2.51 3.54 -3.14
CA LEU A 98 2.91 4.93 -3.14
C LEU A 98 4.37 5.03 -2.71
N ASN A 99 5.21 5.63 -3.55
CA ASN A 99 6.52 6.04 -3.11
C ASN A 99 6.65 7.56 -3.09
N TYR A 100 7.38 8.07 -2.12
CA TYR A 100 7.48 9.49 -1.82
C TYR A 100 8.90 9.92 -1.48
N ASP A 101 9.17 11.20 -1.71
CA ASP A 101 10.36 11.88 -1.24
C ASP A 101 10.08 12.53 0.13
N LEU A 102 11.00 12.31 1.09
CA LEU A 102 10.91 12.90 2.44
C LEU A 102 11.40 14.35 2.50
N GLN A 103 12.22 14.79 1.56
CA GLN A 103 12.76 16.16 1.55
C GLN A 103 11.62 17.15 1.24
N ASP A 104 10.84 16.83 0.21
CA ASP A 104 9.76 17.69 -0.28
C ASP A 104 8.37 17.21 0.13
N TYR A 105 8.27 16.10 0.84
CA TYR A 105 7.00 15.44 1.17
C TYR A 105 6.10 15.30 -0.07
N ARG A 106 6.69 14.75 -1.13
CA ARG A 106 6.10 14.69 -2.46
C ARG A 106 6.00 13.26 -2.97
N VAL A 107 4.85 12.94 -3.57
CA VAL A 107 4.64 11.66 -4.26
C VAL A 107 5.50 11.59 -5.51
N GLN A 108 6.27 10.53 -5.63
CA GLN A 108 7.10 10.23 -6.79
C GLN A 108 6.43 9.22 -7.72
N ASN A 109 5.85 8.16 -7.15
CA ASN A 109 5.07 7.22 -7.93
C ASN A 109 3.82 6.81 -7.15
N PHE A 110 2.72 6.66 -7.88
CA PHE A 110 1.51 6.04 -7.38
C PHE A 110 1.03 5.02 -8.41
N VAL A 111 0.99 3.76 -7.99
CA VAL A 111 0.68 2.62 -8.84
C VAL A 111 -0.49 1.85 -8.27
N VAL A 112 -1.46 1.56 -9.11
CA VAL A 112 -2.56 0.66 -8.78
C VAL A 112 -2.24 -0.72 -9.34
N ILE A 113 -2.37 -1.75 -8.51
CA ILE A 113 -2.27 -3.14 -8.92
C ILE A 113 -3.59 -3.84 -8.58
N PRO A 114 -4.36 -4.23 -9.60
CA PRO A 114 -5.61 -4.94 -9.40
C PRO A 114 -5.41 -6.26 -8.67
N LYS A 115 -6.38 -6.63 -7.83
CA LYS A 115 -6.32 -7.82 -6.96
C LYS A 115 -6.05 -9.13 -7.68
N HIS A 116 -6.49 -9.28 -8.92
CA HIS A 116 -6.29 -10.51 -9.68
C HIS A 116 -4.84 -10.77 -10.10
N PHE A 117 -3.94 -9.78 -9.96
CA PHE A 117 -2.50 -9.97 -10.13
C PHE A 117 -1.81 -10.45 -8.84
N PHE A 118 -2.51 -10.46 -7.70
CA PHE A 118 -1.99 -10.98 -6.44
C PHE A 118 -2.25 -12.48 -6.36
N VAL A 119 -1.30 -13.23 -6.85
CA VAL A 119 -1.26 -14.70 -6.86
C VAL A 119 -0.08 -15.18 -5.99
N PRO A 120 -0.09 -16.43 -5.50
CA PRO A 120 1.00 -16.93 -4.65
C PRO A 120 2.41 -16.76 -5.23
N GLU A 121 2.55 -16.78 -6.53
CA GLU A 121 3.81 -16.66 -7.27
C GLU A 121 4.50 -15.30 -7.14
N ILE A 122 3.77 -14.25 -6.76
CA ILE A 122 4.35 -12.95 -6.48
C ILE A 122 4.68 -12.74 -5.00
N ILE A 123 4.37 -13.72 -4.15
CA ILE A 123 4.60 -13.64 -2.71
C ILE A 123 5.81 -14.48 -2.34
N GLU A 124 6.89 -13.83 -1.94
CA GLU A 124 8.10 -14.48 -1.47
C GLU A 124 8.09 -14.58 0.06
N LYS A 125 8.04 -15.80 0.58
CA LYS A 125 8.17 -16.05 2.02
C LYS A 125 9.56 -15.69 2.51
N ARG A 126 9.64 -14.86 3.56
CA ARG A 126 10.91 -14.50 4.18
C ARG A 126 11.34 -15.56 5.20
N LYS A 127 12.62 -15.55 5.57
CA LYS A 127 13.11 -16.35 6.70
C LYS A 127 12.43 -15.87 7.99
N ALA A 128 12.11 -16.82 8.87
CA ALA A 128 11.62 -16.51 10.21
C ALA A 128 12.65 -15.64 10.97
N LEU A 129 12.16 -14.74 11.81
CA LEU A 129 13.03 -13.98 12.70
C LEU A 129 13.74 -14.94 13.65
N SER A 130 15.01 -14.63 13.95
CA SER A 130 15.86 -15.45 14.82
C SER A 130 15.29 -15.54 16.24
N GLU A 131 15.74 -16.54 17.00
CA GLU A 131 15.33 -16.78 18.37
C GLU A 131 15.62 -15.58 19.30
N ASN A 132 16.62 -14.77 18.97
CA ASN A 132 17.00 -13.58 19.73
C ASN A 132 16.20 -12.32 19.34
N ALA A 133 15.33 -12.39 18.36
CA ALA A 133 14.51 -11.26 17.95
C ALA A 133 13.31 -11.08 18.87
N ARG A 134 12.86 -9.82 19.06
CA ARG A 134 11.67 -9.49 19.86
C ARG A 134 10.43 -10.30 19.43
N ARG A 135 10.30 -10.64 18.15
CA ARG A 135 9.23 -11.47 17.58
C ARG A 135 9.82 -12.73 16.97
N ALA A 136 10.56 -13.50 17.77
CA ALA A 136 11.18 -14.75 17.34
C ALA A 136 10.19 -15.66 16.63
N GLY A 137 10.60 -16.26 15.53
CA GLY A 137 9.76 -17.15 14.74
C GLY A 137 8.74 -16.48 13.81
N TRP A 138 8.54 -15.15 13.92
CA TRP A 138 7.65 -14.44 13.00
C TRP A 138 8.17 -14.48 11.57
N VAL A 139 7.25 -14.79 10.63
CA VAL A 139 7.55 -14.91 9.20
C VAL A 139 6.82 -13.83 8.44
N GLY A 140 7.58 -12.96 7.80
CA GLY A 140 7.08 -11.97 6.86
C GLY A 140 7.12 -12.44 5.42
N TYR A 141 6.74 -11.55 4.49
CA TYR A 141 6.83 -11.80 3.06
C TYR A 141 7.30 -10.57 2.30
N ASN A 142 7.74 -10.79 1.07
CA ASN A 142 7.97 -9.75 0.08
C ASN A 142 6.96 -9.89 -1.05
N ILE A 143 6.51 -8.76 -1.58
CA ILE A 143 5.75 -8.69 -2.83
C ILE A 143 6.76 -8.52 -3.96
N LEU A 144 6.79 -9.46 -4.90
CA LEU A 144 7.71 -9.45 -6.04
C LEU A 144 7.13 -8.62 -7.19
N LEU A 145 7.33 -7.32 -7.16
CA LEU A 145 6.82 -6.39 -8.18
C LEU A 145 7.35 -6.72 -9.58
N GLN A 146 8.56 -7.28 -9.66
CA GLN A 146 9.15 -7.70 -10.94
C GLN A 146 8.38 -8.80 -11.64
N ASN A 147 7.63 -9.63 -10.89
CA ASN A 147 6.84 -10.75 -11.43
C ASN A 147 5.43 -10.30 -11.86
N ILE A 148 5.02 -9.08 -11.55
CA ILE A 148 3.76 -8.53 -12.04
C ILE A 148 4.00 -7.95 -13.43
N PRO A 149 3.21 -8.32 -14.46
CA PRO A 149 3.37 -7.79 -15.81
C PRO A 149 3.13 -6.28 -15.85
N GLN A 150 3.66 -5.59 -16.85
CA GLN A 150 3.47 -4.15 -17.00
C GLN A 150 1.99 -3.77 -17.14
N SER A 151 1.19 -4.61 -17.79
CA SER A 151 -0.27 -4.44 -17.89
C SER A 151 -1.00 -4.46 -16.54
N GLY A 152 -0.39 -5.05 -15.51
CA GLY A 152 -0.91 -5.08 -14.13
C GLY A 152 -0.47 -3.90 -13.28
N LYS A 153 0.34 -2.98 -13.81
CA LYS A 153 0.87 -1.80 -13.10
C LYS A 153 0.30 -0.53 -13.72
N ILE A 154 -0.74 0.00 -13.11
CA ILE A 154 -1.42 1.19 -13.60
C ILE A 154 -0.86 2.41 -12.88
N PHE A 155 -0.03 3.19 -13.56
CA PHE A 155 0.58 4.39 -13.00
C PHE A 155 -0.38 5.59 -13.10
N TYR A 156 -0.70 6.19 -11.95
CA TYR A 156 -1.36 7.49 -11.87
C TYR A 156 -0.35 8.64 -11.69
N VAL A 157 0.76 8.35 -11.02
CA VAL A 157 1.91 9.24 -10.91
C VAL A 157 3.16 8.42 -11.26
N LYS A 158 4.04 8.97 -12.08
CA LYS A 158 5.29 8.35 -12.46
C LYS A 158 6.42 9.38 -12.46
N ASN A 159 7.45 9.14 -11.65
CA ASN A 159 8.61 10.04 -11.50
C ASN A 159 8.21 11.49 -11.18
N GLY A 160 7.25 11.68 -10.29
CA GLY A 160 6.81 12.99 -9.85
C GLY A 160 5.98 13.79 -10.89
N ASN A 161 5.37 13.07 -11.88
CA ASN A 161 4.50 13.67 -12.89
C ASN A 161 3.19 12.92 -13.01
#